data_c6c75059fd61a76a1a082407111d12d6
#
_entry.id   c6c75059fd61a76a1a082407111d12d6
#
_cell.length_a   1.000
_cell.length_b   1.000
_cell.length_c   1.000
_cell.angle_alpha   90.00
_cell.angle_beta   90.00
_cell.angle_gamma   90.00
#
_symmetry.space_group_name_H-M   'P 1'
#
loop_
_entity.id
_entity.type
_entity.pdbx_description
1 polymer ?
#
loop_
_entity_poly.entity_id
_entity_poly.type
_entity_poly.pdbx_seq_one_letter_code
_entity_poly.pdbx_strand_id
1 'polypeptide(L)'
;MEKVLEVNGLVKDYKNFRAVDSISFSVPRGSVVGFLGPNGAGKTTTIQMLLGITDRSSGSIKYFGEDFFSNRQRCLQRINFTSAFNTLLGRISVIENLSVFAGLYQVKNYRSKIIALAEYFKATKLLNKIYWDLSAGQKTRVNLIKSLLNDPELLLMDEPTASLDPDITDKTLSLIEELKRDRNLSILYTSHNMDEITRICDQVIFIDKGKIVAEDTPLNLTKEITGAGLRLVYEGKKDNVKKYLTQQKQAFEFHDNNTIYIDTTEDMIPKIIFGLDKNKVKIIDIEVEKPTLEDVFLEIARKGENVTS
;
A
#
# COMPACT_ATOMS: atom_id res chain seq x y z
N MET A 1 15.74 0.06 -15.37
CA MET A 1 14.52 0.82 -15.66
C MET A 1 14.76 2.29 -15.34
N GLU A 2 14.12 3.20 -16.07
CA GLU A 2 14.16 4.64 -15.77
C GLU A 2 13.45 4.90 -14.43
N LYS A 3 14.06 5.75 -13.58
CA LYS A 3 13.51 6.10 -12.27
C LYS A 3 12.87 7.49 -12.34
N VAL A 4 11.64 7.62 -11.86
CA VAL A 4 10.94 8.91 -11.77
C VAL A 4 11.18 9.60 -10.44
N LEU A 5 11.51 8.84 -9.39
CA LEU A 5 11.92 9.33 -8.07
C LEU A 5 13.14 8.54 -7.59
N GLU A 6 14.16 9.25 -7.09
CA GLU A 6 15.31 8.67 -6.41
C GLU A 6 15.52 9.42 -5.09
N VAL A 7 15.59 8.69 -4.00
CA VAL A 7 15.85 9.18 -2.66
C VAL A 7 17.13 8.52 -2.15
N ASN A 8 18.08 9.30 -1.68
CA ASN A 8 19.37 8.77 -1.21
C ASN A 8 19.72 9.38 0.15
N GLY A 9 19.88 8.51 1.17
CA GLY A 9 20.30 8.87 2.51
C GLY A 9 19.45 9.96 3.15
N LEU A 10 18.13 9.95 2.91
CA LEU A 10 17.22 11.00 3.37
C LEU A 10 17.05 10.94 4.90
N VAL A 11 17.30 12.07 5.55
CA VAL A 11 17.17 12.22 7.00
C VAL A 11 16.25 13.38 7.36
N LYS A 12 15.44 13.17 8.39
CA LYS A 12 14.71 14.23 9.06
C LYS A 12 14.87 14.15 10.56
N ASP A 13 15.52 15.15 11.10
CA ASP A 13 15.66 15.38 12.53
C ASP A 13 14.68 16.50 13.00
N TYR A 14 13.95 16.25 14.03
CA TYR A 14 13.28 17.24 14.86
C TYR A 14 14.06 17.36 16.18
N LYS A 15 13.94 18.46 16.91
CA LYS A 15 14.80 18.82 18.06
C LYS A 15 15.31 17.64 18.90
N ASN A 16 14.44 16.69 19.25
CA ASN A 16 14.77 15.55 20.14
C ASN A 16 14.44 14.20 19.52
N PHE A 17 14.11 14.14 18.22
CA PHE A 17 13.59 12.94 17.60
C PHE A 17 13.99 12.88 16.12
N ARG A 18 14.52 11.73 15.70
CA ARG A 18 14.80 11.44 14.28
C ARG A 18 13.60 10.70 13.69
N ALA A 19 12.87 11.41 12.84
CA ALA A 19 11.65 10.89 12.21
C ALA A 19 11.93 10.03 10.98
N VAL A 20 13.04 10.33 10.27
CA VAL A 20 13.50 9.58 9.10
C VAL A 20 15.02 9.46 9.20
N ASP A 21 15.55 8.23 9.08
CA ASP A 21 16.95 7.91 9.33
C ASP A 21 17.59 7.25 8.14
N SER A 22 18.21 8.06 7.29
CA SER A 22 19.06 7.66 6.16
C SER A 22 18.39 6.70 5.16
N ILE A 23 17.09 6.91 4.86
CA ILE A 23 16.38 6.07 3.92
C ILE A 23 16.80 6.32 2.48
N SER A 24 16.93 5.24 1.70
CA SER A 24 17.23 5.29 0.27
C SER A 24 16.30 4.35 -0.47
N PHE A 25 15.60 4.86 -1.48
CA PHE A 25 14.69 4.08 -2.32
C PHE A 25 14.44 4.76 -3.66
N SER A 26 13.76 4.08 -4.56
CA SER A 26 13.39 4.66 -5.86
C SER A 26 12.02 4.21 -6.33
N VAL A 27 11.39 5.01 -7.19
CA VAL A 27 10.16 4.65 -7.90
C VAL A 27 10.50 4.53 -9.38
N PRO A 28 10.40 3.33 -9.97
CA PRO A 28 10.57 3.13 -11.41
C PRO A 28 9.41 3.76 -12.19
N ARG A 29 9.67 4.14 -13.46
CA ARG A 29 8.62 4.66 -14.35
C ARG A 29 7.53 3.62 -14.59
N GLY A 30 6.27 4.03 -14.48
CA GLY A 30 5.09 3.20 -14.71
C GLY A 30 4.85 2.12 -13.64
N SER A 31 5.54 2.19 -12.49
CA SER A 31 5.33 1.25 -11.38
C SER A 31 4.56 1.88 -10.23
N VAL A 32 3.91 1.02 -9.46
CA VAL A 32 3.31 1.35 -8.16
C VAL A 32 4.22 0.81 -7.06
N VAL A 33 4.78 1.71 -6.26
CA VAL A 33 5.62 1.37 -5.09
C VAL A 33 4.82 1.63 -3.82
N GLY A 34 4.59 0.59 -3.04
CA GLY A 34 3.97 0.66 -1.73
C GLY A 34 4.97 1.14 -0.67
N PHE A 35 4.58 2.10 0.15
CA PHE A 35 5.40 2.61 1.24
C PHE A 35 4.66 2.39 2.56
N LEU A 36 5.02 1.34 3.27
CA LEU A 36 4.31 0.75 4.39
C LEU A 36 5.04 0.93 5.71
N GLY A 37 4.29 0.88 6.79
CA GLY A 37 4.84 0.90 8.13
C GLY A 37 3.78 1.30 9.17
N PRO A 38 4.05 1.10 10.47
CA PRO A 38 3.14 1.50 11.54
C PRO A 38 2.95 3.02 11.60
N ASN A 39 1.99 3.44 12.41
CA ASN A 39 1.82 4.85 12.73
C ASN A 39 3.08 5.37 13.44
N GLY A 40 3.57 6.54 13.00
CA GLY A 40 4.82 7.10 13.51
C GLY A 40 6.11 6.56 12.88
N ALA A 41 6.04 5.63 11.93
CA ALA A 41 7.23 5.08 11.26
C ALA A 41 7.99 6.09 10.37
N GLY A 42 7.42 7.26 10.08
CA GLY A 42 8.04 8.28 9.23
C GLY A 42 7.43 8.44 7.84
N LYS A 43 6.35 7.72 7.49
CA LYS A 43 5.70 7.75 6.16
C LYS A 43 5.27 9.18 5.77
N THR A 44 4.42 9.81 6.56
CA THR A 44 3.92 11.17 6.29
C THR A 44 5.05 12.19 6.26
N THR A 45 6.05 12.08 7.14
CA THR A 45 7.22 12.95 7.14
C THR A 45 8.01 12.79 5.83
N THR A 46 8.17 11.57 5.34
CA THR A 46 8.81 11.30 4.05
C THR A 46 8.03 11.95 2.91
N ILE A 47 6.72 11.73 2.84
CA ILE A 47 5.85 12.36 1.83
C ILE A 47 5.95 13.90 1.88
N GLN A 48 5.94 14.50 3.07
CA GLN A 48 6.09 15.95 3.22
C GLN A 48 7.43 16.47 2.71
N MET A 49 8.53 15.73 2.91
CA MET A 49 9.84 16.07 2.34
C MET A 49 9.83 15.93 0.81
N LEU A 50 9.22 14.88 0.28
CA LEU A 50 9.06 14.68 -1.15
C LEU A 50 8.25 15.79 -1.83
N LEU A 51 7.24 16.32 -1.16
CA LEU A 51 6.46 17.48 -1.62
C LEU A 51 7.15 18.81 -1.37
N GLY A 52 8.25 18.82 -0.62
CA GLY A 52 8.94 20.05 -0.19
C GLY A 52 8.13 20.90 0.79
N ILE A 53 7.17 20.33 1.49
CA ILE A 53 6.43 20.96 2.58
C ILE A 53 7.31 21.08 3.83
N THR A 54 8.15 20.06 4.03
CA THR A 54 9.13 19.99 5.13
C THR A 54 10.53 19.83 4.54
N ASP A 55 11.48 20.62 5.05
CA ASP A 55 12.87 20.49 4.63
C ASP A 55 13.52 19.26 5.25
N ARG A 56 14.36 18.60 4.47
CA ARG A 56 15.23 17.51 4.93
C ARG A 56 16.32 18.04 5.87
N SER A 57 16.83 17.18 6.75
CA SER A 57 18.04 17.46 7.53
C SER A 57 19.30 17.13 6.74
N SER A 58 19.27 16.01 5.97
CA SER A 58 20.34 15.62 5.04
C SER A 58 19.82 14.64 3.97
N GLY A 59 20.68 14.19 3.08
CA GLY A 59 20.34 13.30 1.97
C GLY A 59 19.97 14.05 0.68
N SER A 60 19.45 13.35 -0.32
CA SER A 60 19.05 13.96 -1.60
C SER A 60 17.76 13.36 -2.14
N ILE A 61 17.00 14.17 -2.88
CA ILE A 61 15.79 13.77 -3.61
C ILE A 61 15.98 14.20 -5.06
N LYS A 62 15.80 13.28 -6.00
CA LYS A 62 15.80 13.57 -7.42
C LYS A 62 14.47 13.13 -8.04
N TYR A 63 13.88 14.00 -8.83
CA TYR A 63 12.74 13.69 -9.70
C TYR A 63 13.22 13.71 -11.14
N PHE A 64 12.93 12.63 -11.87
CA PHE A 64 13.27 12.53 -13.31
C PHE A 64 14.75 12.84 -13.60
N GLY A 65 15.65 12.42 -12.70
CA GLY A 65 17.10 12.70 -12.77
C GLY A 65 17.53 14.10 -12.29
N GLU A 66 16.59 15.03 -12.04
CA GLU A 66 16.88 16.40 -11.61
C GLU A 66 16.87 16.52 -10.07
N ASP A 67 17.84 17.26 -9.50
CA ASP A 67 17.84 17.55 -8.07
C ASP A 67 16.64 18.41 -7.70
N PHE A 68 15.86 17.94 -6.73
CA PHE A 68 14.58 18.56 -6.33
C PHE A 68 14.76 19.97 -5.78
N PHE A 69 15.79 20.18 -4.97
CA PHE A 69 15.94 21.47 -4.27
C PHE A 69 16.41 22.57 -5.21
N SER A 70 17.19 22.22 -6.23
CA SER A 70 17.63 23.15 -7.27
C SER A 70 16.54 23.41 -8.34
N ASN A 71 15.62 22.46 -8.54
CA ASN A 71 14.63 22.49 -9.62
C ASN A 71 13.19 22.30 -9.10
N ARG A 72 12.90 22.80 -7.88
CA ARG A 72 11.67 22.50 -7.15
C ARG A 72 10.39 22.76 -7.95
N GLN A 73 10.26 23.95 -8.56
CA GLN A 73 9.07 24.30 -9.32
C GLN A 73 8.87 23.37 -10.53
N ARG A 74 9.94 23.06 -11.25
CA ARG A 74 9.89 22.17 -12.42
C ARG A 74 9.53 20.74 -12.03
N CYS A 75 10.08 20.23 -10.94
CA CYS A 75 9.73 18.90 -10.41
C CYS A 75 8.26 18.86 -9.98
N LEU A 76 7.78 19.86 -9.20
CA LEU A 76 6.41 19.92 -8.70
C LEU A 76 5.36 20.03 -9.81
N GLN A 77 5.69 20.62 -10.97
CA GLN A 77 4.80 20.67 -12.14
C GLN A 77 4.54 19.29 -12.75
N ARG A 78 5.43 18.32 -12.55
CA ARG A 78 5.38 16.96 -13.12
C ARG A 78 4.88 15.91 -12.12
N ILE A 79 4.62 16.29 -10.90
CA ILE A 79 4.07 15.40 -9.85
C ILE A 79 2.75 15.95 -9.34
N ASN A 80 2.00 15.12 -8.66
CA ASN A 80 0.83 15.56 -7.88
C ASN A 80 0.69 14.70 -6.63
N PHE A 81 -0.25 15.11 -5.78
CA PHE A 81 -0.50 14.48 -4.48
C PHE A 81 -2.00 14.35 -4.23
N THR A 82 -2.39 13.22 -3.63
CA THR A 82 -3.73 13.01 -3.10
C THR A 82 -3.67 12.25 -1.78
N SER A 83 -4.64 12.51 -0.91
CA SER A 83 -4.80 11.83 0.38
C SER A 83 -6.28 11.76 0.71
N ALA A 84 -6.71 10.78 1.53
CA ALA A 84 -8.07 10.72 2.04
C ALA A 84 -8.47 11.97 2.83
N PHE A 85 -7.49 12.62 3.46
CA PHE A 85 -7.71 13.82 4.28
C PHE A 85 -7.66 15.13 3.49
N ASN A 86 -7.40 15.07 2.18
CA ASN A 86 -7.42 16.25 1.34
C ASN A 86 -8.86 16.72 1.14
N THR A 87 -9.16 17.89 1.69
CA THR A 87 -10.43 18.57 1.48
C THR A 87 -10.26 19.73 0.51
N LEU A 88 -11.12 19.79 -0.51
CA LEU A 88 -11.25 20.93 -1.39
C LEU A 88 -12.12 22.01 -0.71
N LEU A 89 -12.27 23.16 -1.34
CA LEU A 89 -13.10 24.24 -0.83
C LEU A 89 -14.57 23.79 -0.78
N GLY A 90 -15.10 23.63 0.43
CA GLY A 90 -16.38 22.96 0.66
C GLY A 90 -17.61 23.68 0.10
N ARG A 91 -17.58 25.03 0.08
CA ARG A 91 -18.74 25.89 -0.26
C ARG A 91 -18.87 26.28 -1.71
N ILE A 92 -17.96 25.84 -2.56
CA ILE A 92 -18.03 26.05 -4.00
C ILE A 92 -18.23 24.72 -4.73
N SER A 93 -18.64 24.79 -5.97
CA SER A 93 -18.89 23.60 -6.80
C SER A 93 -17.60 22.84 -7.12
N VAL A 94 -17.75 21.60 -7.54
CA VAL A 94 -16.62 20.76 -7.99
C VAL A 94 -15.88 21.41 -9.14
N ILE A 95 -16.60 21.95 -10.14
CA ILE A 95 -15.98 22.57 -11.31
C ILE A 95 -15.20 23.83 -10.95
N GLU A 96 -15.70 24.64 -10.01
CA GLU A 96 -14.98 25.80 -9.50
C GLU A 96 -13.70 25.38 -8.76
N ASN A 97 -13.78 24.39 -7.88
CA ASN A 97 -12.60 23.82 -7.22
C ASN A 97 -11.55 23.37 -8.24
N LEU A 98 -11.95 22.53 -9.20
CA LEU A 98 -11.04 22.00 -10.22
C LEU A 98 -10.46 23.13 -11.08
N SER A 99 -11.24 24.19 -11.36
CA SER A 99 -10.76 25.37 -12.10
C SER A 99 -9.69 26.15 -11.36
N VAL A 100 -9.85 26.30 -10.03
CA VAL A 100 -8.82 26.94 -9.18
C VAL A 100 -7.50 26.15 -9.25
N PHE A 101 -7.55 24.82 -9.05
CA PHE A 101 -6.35 23.99 -9.12
C PHE A 101 -5.75 23.97 -10.53
N ALA A 102 -6.57 23.91 -11.58
CA ALA A 102 -6.08 23.99 -12.95
C ALA A 102 -5.35 25.32 -13.21
N GLY A 103 -5.84 26.42 -12.65
CA GLY A 103 -5.16 27.72 -12.69
C GLY A 103 -3.81 27.71 -11.96
N LEU A 104 -3.76 27.14 -10.74
CA LEU A 104 -2.53 27.00 -9.97
C LEU A 104 -1.47 26.15 -10.68
N TYR A 105 -1.89 25.11 -11.39
CA TYR A 105 -1.02 24.26 -12.21
C TYR A 105 -0.77 24.82 -13.61
N GLN A 106 -1.33 25.97 -13.97
CA GLN A 106 -1.22 26.60 -15.30
C GLN A 106 -1.67 25.69 -16.44
N VAL A 107 -2.71 24.89 -16.22
CA VAL A 107 -3.25 23.94 -17.19
C VAL A 107 -3.91 24.69 -18.33
N LYS A 108 -3.39 24.52 -19.56
CA LYS A 108 -4.01 25.04 -20.78
C LYS A 108 -5.29 24.27 -21.09
N ASN A 109 -6.30 24.97 -21.62
CA ASN A 109 -7.59 24.37 -22.00
C ASN A 109 -8.23 23.55 -20.85
N TYR A 110 -8.08 24.02 -19.64
CA TYR A 110 -8.45 23.29 -18.41
C TYR A 110 -9.91 22.83 -18.38
N ARG A 111 -10.85 23.59 -18.99
CA ARG A 111 -12.27 23.20 -19.01
C ARG A 111 -12.49 21.88 -19.73
N SER A 112 -11.94 21.74 -20.95
CA SER A 112 -12.01 20.50 -21.72
C SER A 112 -11.35 19.34 -20.95
N LYS A 113 -10.23 19.61 -20.28
CA LYS A 113 -9.53 18.62 -19.47
C LYS A 113 -10.34 18.17 -18.26
N ILE A 114 -10.95 19.10 -17.54
CA ILE A 114 -11.83 18.78 -16.39
C ILE A 114 -12.99 17.89 -16.87
N ILE A 115 -13.62 18.22 -18.01
CA ILE A 115 -14.73 17.43 -18.55
C ILE A 115 -14.24 16.02 -18.92
N ALA A 116 -13.14 15.89 -19.66
CA ALA A 116 -12.58 14.59 -20.05
C ALA A 116 -12.21 13.71 -18.83
N LEU A 117 -11.60 14.30 -17.80
CA LEU A 117 -11.32 13.58 -16.56
C LEU A 117 -12.61 13.22 -15.81
N ALA A 118 -13.59 14.11 -15.77
CA ALA A 118 -14.89 13.82 -15.14
C ALA A 118 -15.65 12.70 -15.86
N GLU A 119 -15.55 12.60 -17.18
CA GLU A 119 -16.08 11.48 -17.96
C GLU A 119 -15.35 10.18 -17.64
N TYR A 120 -14.02 10.18 -17.66
CA TYR A 120 -13.19 9.03 -17.32
C TYR A 120 -13.55 8.46 -15.93
N PHE A 121 -13.68 9.33 -14.92
CA PHE A 121 -14.05 8.93 -13.55
C PHE A 121 -15.55 8.78 -13.32
N LYS A 122 -16.40 8.85 -14.38
CA LYS A 122 -17.87 8.80 -14.26
C LYS A 122 -18.43 9.80 -13.23
N ALA A 123 -17.85 11.00 -13.20
CA ALA A 123 -18.11 12.06 -12.23
C ALA A 123 -18.76 13.31 -12.86
N THR A 124 -19.15 13.28 -14.14
CA THR A 124 -19.70 14.43 -14.86
C THR A 124 -20.89 15.08 -14.14
N LYS A 125 -21.78 14.24 -13.56
CA LYS A 125 -22.95 14.72 -12.79
C LYS A 125 -22.59 15.43 -11.50
N LEU A 126 -21.34 15.33 -11.05
CA LEU A 126 -20.84 15.96 -9.82
C LEU A 126 -20.31 17.37 -10.05
N LEU A 127 -19.98 17.74 -11.28
CA LEU A 127 -19.27 18.99 -11.58
C LEU A 127 -19.97 20.24 -11.04
N ASN A 128 -21.28 20.29 -11.09
CA ASN A 128 -22.08 21.43 -10.62
C ASN A 128 -22.55 21.29 -9.16
N LYS A 129 -22.23 20.17 -8.48
CA LYS A 129 -22.57 20.02 -7.06
C LYS A 129 -21.59 20.76 -6.17
N ILE A 130 -22.10 21.26 -5.06
CA ILE A 130 -21.26 21.82 -3.99
C ILE A 130 -20.41 20.68 -3.40
N TYR A 131 -19.11 20.92 -3.21
CA TYR A 131 -18.19 19.88 -2.76
C TYR A 131 -18.56 19.28 -1.40
N TRP A 132 -19.11 20.11 -0.51
CA TRP A 132 -19.54 19.64 0.81
C TRP A 132 -20.62 18.57 0.77
N ASP A 133 -21.53 18.64 -0.20
CA ASP A 133 -22.68 17.75 -0.36
C ASP A 133 -22.32 16.38 -0.96
N LEU A 134 -21.05 16.15 -1.27
CA LEU A 134 -20.57 14.90 -1.83
C LEU A 134 -20.36 13.83 -0.75
N SER A 135 -20.71 12.58 -1.09
CA SER A 135 -20.31 11.41 -0.29
C SER A 135 -18.78 11.21 -0.30
N ALA A 136 -18.24 10.44 0.65
CA ALA A 136 -16.82 10.15 0.73
C ALA A 136 -16.26 9.62 -0.61
N GLY A 137 -16.88 8.61 -1.23
CA GLY A 137 -16.43 8.08 -2.50
C GLY A 137 -16.55 9.06 -3.67
N GLN A 138 -17.54 10.00 -3.65
CA GLN A 138 -17.63 11.07 -4.63
C GLN A 138 -16.48 12.07 -4.44
N LYS A 139 -16.14 12.42 -3.21
CA LYS A 139 -14.98 13.27 -2.87
C LYS A 139 -13.67 12.63 -3.33
N THR A 140 -13.50 11.33 -3.10
CA THR A 140 -12.32 10.59 -3.57
C THR A 140 -12.17 10.67 -5.08
N ARG A 141 -13.25 10.46 -5.86
CA ARG A 141 -13.20 10.63 -7.34
C ARG A 141 -12.81 12.04 -7.75
N VAL A 142 -13.36 13.06 -7.10
CA VAL A 142 -13.02 14.46 -7.39
C VAL A 142 -11.55 14.76 -7.05
N ASN A 143 -11.04 14.23 -5.94
CA ASN A 143 -9.63 14.34 -5.56
C ASN A 143 -8.69 13.66 -6.56
N LEU A 144 -9.09 12.49 -7.10
CA LEU A 144 -8.35 11.84 -8.19
C LEU A 144 -8.36 12.67 -9.47
N ILE A 145 -9.50 13.26 -9.85
CA ILE A 145 -9.56 14.20 -10.99
C ILE A 145 -8.60 15.37 -10.77
N LYS A 146 -8.64 15.99 -9.58
CA LYS A 146 -7.76 17.09 -9.20
C LYS A 146 -6.28 16.67 -9.34
N SER A 147 -5.93 15.47 -8.88
CA SER A 147 -4.55 14.99 -8.90
C SER A 147 -4.00 14.69 -10.30
N LEU A 148 -4.85 14.65 -11.33
CA LEU A 148 -4.46 14.40 -12.71
C LEU A 148 -4.53 15.65 -13.61
N LEU A 149 -4.90 16.81 -13.06
CA LEU A 149 -5.07 18.03 -13.85
C LEU A 149 -3.80 18.48 -14.58
N ASN A 150 -2.64 18.31 -13.98
CA ASN A 150 -1.34 18.70 -14.54
C ASN A 150 -0.63 17.58 -15.31
N ASP A 151 -1.31 16.48 -15.66
CA ASP A 151 -0.70 15.28 -16.28
C ASP A 151 0.56 14.81 -15.56
N PRO A 152 0.48 14.48 -14.28
CA PRO A 152 1.66 14.10 -13.52
C PRO A 152 2.27 12.80 -14.07
N GLU A 153 3.61 12.72 -14.03
CA GLU A 153 4.35 11.48 -14.31
C GLU A 153 4.52 10.63 -13.06
N LEU A 154 4.40 11.26 -11.89
CA LEU A 154 4.39 10.58 -10.59
C LEU A 154 3.26 11.13 -9.72
N LEU A 155 2.48 10.24 -9.13
CA LEU A 155 1.44 10.57 -8.16
C LEU A 155 1.81 10.02 -6.78
N LEU A 156 1.86 10.90 -5.79
CA LEU A 156 2.02 10.52 -4.39
C LEU A 156 0.62 10.36 -3.78
N MET A 157 0.33 9.18 -3.25
CA MET A 157 -0.95 8.86 -2.62
C MET A 157 -0.73 8.50 -1.16
N ASP A 158 -1.23 9.34 -0.24
CA ASP A 158 -1.11 9.11 1.19
C ASP A 158 -2.43 8.61 1.77
N GLU A 159 -2.52 7.30 1.97
CA GLU A 159 -3.70 6.60 2.50
C GLU A 159 -5.02 6.99 1.77
N PRO A 160 -5.11 6.90 0.43
CA PRO A 160 -6.21 7.49 -0.33
C PRO A 160 -7.57 6.80 -0.09
N THR A 161 -7.56 5.61 0.50
CA THR A 161 -8.73 4.77 0.82
C THR A 161 -9.12 4.80 2.29
N ALA A 162 -8.31 5.45 3.15
CA ALA A 162 -8.60 5.54 4.57
C ALA A 162 -10.01 6.11 4.82
N SER A 163 -10.76 5.45 5.68
CA SER A 163 -12.14 5.82 6.05
C SER A 163 -13.18 5.67 4.93
N LEU A 164 -12.89 4.89 3.89
CA LEU A 164 -13.87 4.47 2.89
C LEU A 164 -14.49 3.13 3.25
N ASP A 165 -15.76 2.97 2.91
CA ASP A 165 -16.42 1.67 2.99
C ASP A 165 -15.76 0.66 2.03
N PRO A 166 -15.78 -0.66 2.33
CA PRO A 166 -15.09 -1.68 1.52
C PRO A 166 -15.46 -1.65 0.02
N ASP A 167 -16.74 -1.45 -0.32
CA ASP A 167 -17.21 -1.34 -1.71
C ASP A 167 -16.65 -0.10 -2.43
N ILE A 168 -16.46 1.00 -1.72
CA ILE A 168 -15.88 2.23 -2.27
C ILE A 168 -14.36 2.09 -2.40
N THR A 169 -13.72 1.44 -1.43
CA THR A 169 -12.30 1.09 -1.48
C THR A 169 -11.99 0.25 -2.71
N ASP A 170 -12.73 -0.85 -2.93
CA ASP A 170 -12.56 -1.73 -4.10
C ASP A 170 -12.66 -0.94 -5.43
N LYS A 171 -13.68 -0.09 -5.56
CA LYS A 171 -13.84 0.78 -6.74
C LYS A 171 -12.70 1.78 -6.91
N THR A 172 -12.17 2.29 -5.80
CA THR A 172 -11.04 3.24 -5.83
C THR A 172 -9.76 2.54 -6.27
N LEU A 173 -9.49 1.34 -5.74
CA LEU A 173 -8.34 0.53 -6.16
C LEU A 173 -8.42 0.16 -7.64
N SER A 174 -9.59 -0.25 -8.13
CA SER A 174 -9.82 -0.52 -9.55
C SER A 174 -9.51 0.69 -10.43
N LEU A 175 -9.90 1.90 -10.00
CA LEU A 175 -9.54 3.14 -10.72
C LEU A 175 -8.03 3.42 -10.72
N ILE A 176 -7.32 3.08 -9.64
CA ILE A 176 -5.85 3.23 -9.57
C ILE A 176 -5.17 2.23 -10.53
N GLU A 177 -5.66 0.98 -10.57
CA GLU A 177 -5.20 -0.03 -11.54
C GLU A 177 -5.40 0.42 -12.98
N GLU A 178 -6.56 1.00 -13.31
CA GLU A 178 -6.84 1.58 -14.63
C GLU A 178 -5.88 2.73 -14.96
N LEU A 179 -5.63 3.65 -14.02
CA LEU A 179 -4.69 4.76 -14.20
C LEU A 179 -3.26 4.27 -14.47
N LYS A 180 -2.79 3.27 -13.74
CA LYS A 180 -1.50 2.64 -13.99
C LYS A 180 -1.41 2.09 -15.41
N ARG A 181 -2.40 1.30 -15.82
CA ARG A 181 -2.43 0.63 -17.13
C ARG A 181 -2.58 1.61 -18.28
N ASP A 182 -3.55 2.55 -18.17
CA ASP A 182 -3.97 3.38 -19.29
C ASP A 182 -3.07 4.61 -19.49
N ARG A 183 -2.42 5.08 -18.42
CA ARG A 183 -1.60 6.31 -18.43
C ARG A 183 -0.12 6.09 -18.18
N ASN A 184 0.32 4.84 -17.94
CA ASN A 184 1.70 4.53 -17.52
C ASN A 184 2.16 5.42 -16.36
N LEU A 185 1.23 5.71 -15.43
CA LEU A 185 1.45 6.58 -14.28
C LEU A 185 2.28 5.87 -13.23
N SER A 186 3.33 6.52 -12.76
CA SER A 186 4.09 6.03 -11.62
C SER A 186 3.41 6.47 -10.33
N ILE A 187 3.38 5.61 -9.32
CA ILE A 187 2.68 5.90 -8.07
C ILE A 187 3.55 5.51 -6.87
N LEU A 188 3.68 6.41 -5.91
CA LEU A 188 4.11 6.07 -4.55
C LEU A 188 2.85 6.05 -3.68
N TYR A 189 2.51 4.86 -3.17
CA TYR A 189 1.26 4.60 -2.48
C TYR A 189 1.51 4.26 -1.02
N THR A 190 0.95 5.01 -0.07
CA THR A 190 0.97 4.61 1.33
C THR A 190 -0.36 4.02 1.73
N SER A 191 -0.33 2.95 2.48
CA SER A 191 -1.50 2.35 3.15
C SER A 191 -1.04 1.60 4.40
N HIS A 192 -1.96 1.40 5.31
CA HIS A 192 -1.82 0.46 6.42
C HIS A 192 -2.59 -0.84 6.17
N ASN A 193 -3.30 -0.95 5.03
CA ASN A 193 -4.03 -2.14 4.61
C ASN A 193 -3.18 -2.97 3.64
N MET A 194 -2.78 -4.17 4.08
CA MET A 194 -1.90 -5.05 3.33
C MET A 194 -2.55 -5.65 2.08
N ASP A 195 -3.88 -5.84 2.09
CA ASP A 195 -4.61 -6.35 0.92
C ASP A 195 -4.57 -5.36 -0.25
N GLU A 196 -4.72 -4.06 0.04
CA GLU A 196 -4.59 -3.01 -0.96
C GLU A 196 -3.20 -3.03 -1.61
N ILE A 197 -2.17 -3.15 -0.78
CA ILE A 197 -0.79 -3.18 -1.23
C ILE A 197 -0.51 -4.41 -2.09
N THR A 198 -0.95 -5.58 -1.65
CA THR A 198 -0.80 -6.84 -2.40
C THR A 198 -1.48 -6.74 -3.77
N ARG A 199 -2.59 -6.02 -3.84
CA ARG A 199 -3.38 -5.88 -5.05
C ARG A 199 -2.74 -4.95 -6.09
N ILE A 200 -2.24 -3.78 -5.67
CA ILE A 200 -1.88 -2.72 -6.62
C ILE A 200 -0.39 -2.46 -6.77
N CYS A 201 0.44 -2.86 -5.78
CA CYS A 201 1.86 -2.52 -5.77
C CYS A 201 2.72 -3.56 -6.49
N ASP A 202 3.67 -3.09 -7.29
CA ASP A 202 4.71 -3.92 -7.92
C ASP A 202 5.87 -4.19 -6.98
N GLN A 203 6.18 -3.22 -6.12
CA GLN A 203 7.22 -3.27 -5.08
C GLN A 203 6.68 -2.68 -3.79
N VAL A 204 7.25 -3.12 -2.69
CA VAL A 204 6.87 -2.70 -1.34
C VAL A 204 8.12 -2.34 -0.56
N ILE A 205 8.06 -1.21 0.12
CA ILE A 205 9.09 -0.71 1.03
C ILE A 205 8.46 -0.67 2.43
N PHE A 206 9.00 -1.47 3.34
CA PHE A 206 8.62 -1.40 4.75
C PHE A 206 9.51 -0.42 5.49
N ILE A 207 8.88 0.53 6.18
CA ILE A 207 9.57 1.48 7.06
C ILE A 207 9.13 1.25 8.51
N ASP A 208 10.10 1.19 9.41
CA ASP A 208 9.89 1.17 10.86
C ASP A 208 10.90 2.08 11.55
N LYS A 209 10.42 2.86 12.55
CA LYS A 209 11.26 3.79 13.34
C LYS A 209 12.18 4.66 12.47
N GLY A 210 11.66 5.12 11.33
CA GLY A 210 12.38 5.98 10.38
C GLY A 210 13.34 5.26 9.44
N LYS A 211 13.46 3.93 9.47
CA LYS A 211 14.39 3.14 8.65
C LYS A 211 13.65 2.21 7.69
N ILE A 212 14.19 1.98 6.52
CA ILE A 212 13.72 0.90 5.64
C ILE A 212 14.23 -0.42 6.22
N VAL A 213 13.30 -1.35 6.49
CA VAL A 213 13.58 -2.65 7.10
C VAL A 213 13.41 -3.81 6.12
N ALA A 214 12.64 -3.62 5.03
CA ALA A 214 12.54 -4.57 3.93
C ALA A 214 12.11 -3.85 2.65
N GLU A 215 12.53 -4.35 1.49
CA GLU A 215 12.16 -3.87 0.16
C GLU A 215 12.19 -5.02 -0.84
N ASP A 216 11.03 -5.42 -1.36
CA ASP A 216 10.90 -6.41 -2.44
C ASP A 216 9.48 -6.36 -3.03
N THR A 217 9.16 -7.28 -3.94
CA THR A 217 7.78 -7.50 -4.41
C THR A 217 6.92 -8.10 -3.29
N PRO A 218 5.59 -7.85 -3.27
CA PRO A 218 4.70 -8.47 -2.28
C PRO A 218 4.87 -9.99 -2.19
N LEU A 219 4.98 -10.65 -3.35
CA LEU A 219 5.14 -12.10 -3.43
C LEU A 219 6.47 -12.61 -2.84
N ASN A 220 7.58 -11.89 -3.05
CA ASN A 220 8.87 -12.32 -2.52
C ASN A 220 8.90 -12.14 -1.01
N LEU A 221 8.38 -11.03 -0.50
CA LEU A 221 8.30 -10.78 0.95
C LEU A 221 7.50 -11.88 1.67
N THR A 222 6.37 -12.32 1.13
CA THR A 222 5.60 -13.42 1.74
C THR A 222 6.33 -14.76 1.69
N LYS A 223 7.20 -15.01 0.70
CA LYS A 223 8.01 -16.23 0.63
C LYS A 223 9.17 -16.29 1.63
N GLU A 224 9.57 -15.15 2.19
CA GLU A 224 10.60 -15.14 3.24
C GLU A 224 10.11 -15.77 4.56
N ILE A 225 8.78 -15.82 4.76
CA ILE A 225 8.18 -16.55 5.86
C ILE A 225 8.02 -18.01 5.45
N THR A 226 8.74 -18.89 6.11
CA THR A 226 8.75 -20.34 5.82
C THR A 226 7.57 -21.11 6.42
N GLY A 227 6.67 -20.45 7.14
CA GLY A 227 5.49 -21.04 7.76
C GLY A 227 4.29 -21.09 6.82
N ALA A 228 3.48 -22.14 6.92
CA ALA A 228 2.14 -22.23 6.35
C ALA A 228 1.19 -22.79 7.41
N GLY A 229 0.02 -22.18 7.56
CA GLY A 229 -1.04 -22.71 8.39
C GLY A 229 -1.85 -23.75 7.60
N LEU A 230 -2.09 -24.91 8.21
CA LEU A 230 -2.98 -25.91 7.64
C LEU A 230 -4.14 -26.16 8.61
N ARG A 231 -5.32 -25.65 8.24
CA ARG A 231 -6.56 -25.93 8.94
C ARG A 231 -7.23 -27.14 8.33
N LEU A 232 -7.51 -28.16 9.17
CA LEU A 232 -8.19 -29.37 8.73
C LEU A 232 -9.45 -29.60 9.58
N VAL A 233 -10.54 -29.95 8.90
CA VAL A 233 -11.72 -30.56 9.53
C VAL A 233 -11.68 -32.05 9.23
N TYR A 234 -11.77 -32.92 10.24
CA TYR A 234 -11.58 -34.33 10.07
C TYR A 234 -12.62 -35.18 10.80
N GLU A 235 -12.81 -36.41 10.31
CA GLU A 235 -13.56 -37.50 10.94
C GLU A 235 -12.58 -38.58 11.38
N GLY A 236 -12.63 -38.98 12.66
CA GLY A 236 -11.76 -40.02 13.19
C GLY A 236 -11.41 -39.82 14.67
N LYS A 237 -10.53 -40.67 15.16
CA LYS A 237 -10.09 -40.58 16.57
C LYS A 237 -9.02 -39.49 16.72
N LYS A 238 -9.26 -38.55 17.63
CA LYS A 238 -8.33 -37.46 17.97
C LYS A 238 -6.92 -37.96 18.31
N ASP A 239 -6.84 -39.12 18.99
CA ASP A 239 -5.56 -39.73 19.38
C ASP A 239 -4.72 -40.15 18.16
N ASN A 240 -5.35 -40.61 17.06
CA ASN A 240 -4.63 -40.96 15.83
C ASN A 240 -3.99 -39.70 15.20
N VAL A 241 -4.73 -38.61 15.14
CA VAL A 241 -4.25 -37.32 14.63
C VAL A 241 -3.07 -36.82 15.48
N LYS A 242 -3.27 -36.79 16.81
CA LYS A 242 -2.24 -36.36 17.78
C LYS A 242 -0.96 -37.19 17.65
N LYS A 243 -1.09 -38.52 17.64
CA LYS A 243 0.05 -39.45 17.52
C LYS A 243 0.85 -39.20 16.25
N TYR A 244 0.14 -39.10 15.09
CA TYR A 244 0.78 -38.89 13.80
C TYR A 244 1.52 -37.54 13.74
N LEU A 245 0.88 -36.43 14.10
CA LEU A 245 1.49 -35.10 14.06
C LEU A 245 2.67 -34.95 15.02
N THR A 246 2.57 -35.56 16.21
CA THR A 246 3.71 -35.60 17.15
C THR A 246 4.90 -36.36 16.57
N GLN A 247 4.66 -37.49 15.86
CA GLN A 247 5.73 -38.24 15.17
C GLN A 247 6.39 -37.41 14.05
N GLN A 248 5.61 -36.57 13.36
CA GLN A 248 6.10 -35.68 12.31
C GLN A 248 6.73 -34.39 12.88
N LYS A 249 6.76 -34.20 14.20
CA LYS A 249 7.27 -33.01 14.90
C LYS A 249 6.60 -31.70 14.46
N GLN A 250 5.31 -31.77 14.07
CA GLN A 250 4.53 -30.61 13.72
C GLN A 250 3.96 -29.94 14.99
N ALA A 251 3.92 -28.61 15.02
CA ALA A 251 3.15 -27.88 16.02
C ALA A 251 1.68 -27.88 15.60
N PHE A 252 0.77 -28.13 16.52
CA PHE A 252 -0.67 -28.16 16.22
C PHE A 252 -1.53 -27.80 17.42
N GLU A 253 -2.72 -27.29 17.13
CA GLU A 253 -3.74 -26.95 18.12
C GLU A 253 -5.09 -27.51 17.69
N PHE A 254 -5.81 -28.16 18.63
CA PHE A 254 -7.16 -28.66 18.40
C PHE A 254 -8.20 -27.62 18.78
N HIS A 255 -9.17 -27.42 17.88
CA HIS A 255 -10.34 -26.59 18.10
C HIS A 255 -11.64 -27.42 18.14
N ASP A 256 -12.77 -26.79 18.42
CA ASP A 256 -14.09 -27.42 18.43
C ASP A 256 -14.46 -27.98 17.04
N ASN A 257 -15.45 -28.89 16.99
CA ASN A 257 -15.97 -29.51 15.76
C ASN A 257 -14.94 -30.32 14.96
N ASN A 258 -14.02 -31.05 15.63
CA ASN A 258 -12.99 -31.84 14.98
C ASN A 258 -12.10 -31.04 14.01
N THR A 259 -11.84 -29.79 14.36
CA THR A 259 -10.95 -28.91 13.62
C THR A 259 -9.57 -28.93 14.27
N ILE A 260 -8.53 -28.93 13.46
CA ILE A 260 -7.14 -28.82 13.89
C ILE A 260 -6.41 -27.79 13.04
N TYR A 261 -5.62 -26.96 13.69
CA TYR A 261 -4.63 -26.07 13.06
C TYR A 261 -3.25 -26.67 13.23
N ILE A 262 -2.49 -26.70 12.13
CA ILE A 262 -1.14 -27.27 12.06
C ILE A 262 -0.23 -26.19 11.50
N ASP A 263 0.80 -25.83 12.26
CA ASP A 263 1.86 -24.96 11.79
C ASP A 263 2.90 -25.83 11.07
N THR A 264 3.10 -25.55 9.77
CA THR A 264 3.88 -26.42 8.90
C THR A 264 4.52 -25.63 7.76
N THR A 265 5.05 -26.28 6.74
CA THR A 265 5.57 -25.68 5.51
C THR A 265 4.82 -26.23 4.29
N GLU A 266 4.77 -25.46 3.20
CA GLU A 266 3.99 -25.86 2.01
C GLU A 266 4.37 -27.26 1.49
N ASP A 267 5.64 -27.63 1.54
CA ASP A 267 6.15 -28.95 1.09
C ASP A 267 5.73 -30.10 2.00
N MET A 268 5.39 -29.82 3.26
CA MET A 268 4.91 -30.80 4.22
C MET A 268 3.41 -31.05 4.14
N ILE A 269 2.62 -30.12 3.59
CA ILE A 269 1.16 -30.24 3.51
C ILE A 269 0.71 -31.55 2.83
N PRO A 270 1.21 -31.92 1.64
CA PRO A 270 0.83 -33.21 1.02
C PRO A 270 1.17 -34.41 1.89
N LYS A 271 2.34 -34.39 2.57
CA LYS A 271 2.76 -35.47 3.44
C LYS A 271 1.84 -35.64 4.65
N ILE A 272 1.41 -34.51 5.23
CA ILE A 272 0.48 -34.51 6.37
C ILE A 272 -0.87 -35.07 5.94
N ILE A 273 -1.43 -34.62 4.82
CA ILE A 273 -2.73 -35.06 4.31
C ILE A 273 -2.71 -36.59 4.04
N PHE A 274 -1.75 -37.08 3.24
CA PHE A 274 -1.65 -38.50 2.95
C PHE A 274 -1.32 -39.36 4.18
N GLY A 275 -0.57 -38.80 5.13
CA GLY A 275 -0.24 -39.50 6.34
C GLY A 275 -1.42 -39.65 7.30
N LEU A 276 -2.28 -38.65 7.41
CA LEU A 276 -3.51 -38.73 8.20
C LEU A 276 -4.49 -39.73 7.61
N ASP A 277 -4.66 -39.77 6.30
CA ASP A 277 -5.50 -40.78 5.60
C ASP A 277 -5.04 -42.22 5.88
N LYS A 278 -3.73 -42.48 5.80
CA LYS A 278 -3.15 -43.79 6.16
C LYS A 278 -3.40 -44.19 7.63
N ASN A 279 -3.56 -43.21 8.52
CA ASN A 279 -3.87 -43.42 9.92
C ASN A 279 -5.38 -43.45 10.23
N LYS A 280 -6.20 -43.70 9.21
CA LYS A 280 -7.68 -43.82 9.30
C LYS A 280 -8.36 -42.56 9.81
N VAL A 281 -7.81 -41.41 9.42
CA VAL A 281 -8.41 -40.08 9.68
C VAL A 281 -8.91 -39.57 8.34
N LYS A 282 -10.22 -39.45 8.21
CA LYS A 282 -10.85 -38.93 6.98
C LYS A 282 -10.86 -37.41 7.06
N ILE A 283 -10.30 -36.75 6.08
CA ILE A 283 -10.30 -35.30 5.97
C ILE A 283 -11.60 -34.89 5.27
N ILE A 284 -12.31 -33.96 5.87
CA ILE A 284 -13.60 -33.42 5.40
C ILE A 284 -13.40 -32.10 4.68
N ASP A 285 -12.53 -31.23 5.25
CA ASP A 285 -12.25 -29.91 4.70
C ASP A 285 -10.78 -29.54 4.91
N ILE A 286 -10.22 -28.77 3.99
CA ILE A 286 -8.82 -28.35 3.97
C ILE A 286 -8.77 -26.87 3.63
N GLU A 287 -8.15 -26.10 4.51
CA GLU A 287 -7.82 -24.69 4.26
C GLU A 287 -6.33 -24.49 4.49
N VAL A 288 -5.65 -23.96 3.48
CA VAL A 288 -4.22 -23.65 3.56
C VAL A 288 -4.09 -22.14 3.74
N GLU A 289 -3.62 -21.76 4.91
CA GLU A 289 -3.31 -20.36 5.22
C GLU A 289 -1.87 -20.07 4.80
N LYS A 290 -1.72 -19.27 3.75
CA LYS A 290 -0.42 -18.81 3.31
C LYS A 290 -0.03 -17.53 4.06
N PRO A 291 1.27 -17.32 4.30
CA PRO A 291 1.74 -16.09 4.90
C PRO A 291 1.26 -14.87 4.10
N THR A 292 0.78 -13.89 4.82
CA THR A 292 0.34 -12.61 4.27
C THR A 292 1.43 -11.55 4.45
N LEU A 293 1.30 -10.40 3.80
CA LEU A 293 2.19 -9.27 4.08
C LEU A 293 2.07 -8.78 5.54
N GLU A 294 0.91 -9.00 6.17
CA GLU A 294 0.71 -8.68 7.60
C GLU A 294 1.60 -9.56 8.49
N ASP A 295 1.71 -10.84 8.18
CA ASP A 295 2.59 -11.77 8.90
C ASP A 295 4.06 -11.36 8.74
N VAL A 296 4.47 -10.98 7.52
CA VAL A 296 5.82 -10.43 7.26
C VAL A 296 6.07 -9.20 8.12
N PHE A 297 5.12 -8.29 8.15
CA PHE A 297 5.23 -7.06 8.95
C PHE A 297 5.37 -7.36 10.44
N LEU A 298 4.52 -8.27 10.98
CA LEU A 298 4.57 -8.67 12.38
C LEU A 298 5.91 -9.34 12.73
N GLU A 299 6.45 -10.16 11.85
CA GLU A 299 7.75 -10.80 12.06
C GLU A 299 8.89 -9.78 12.07
N ILE A 300 8.89 -8.82 11.13
CA ILE A 300 9.88 -7.74 11.08
C ILE A 300 9.80 -6.88 12.35
N ALA A 301 8.60 -6.51 12.79
CA ALA A 301 8.40 -5.70 13.98
C ALA A 301 8.93 -6.41 15.25
N ARG A 302 8.67 -7.72 15.39
CA ARG A 302 9.18 -8.54 16.51
C ARG A 302 10.70 -8.66 16.51
N LYS A 303 11.33 -8.84 15.34
CA LYS A 303 12.81 -8.89 15.22
C LYS A 303 13.44 -7.55 15.62
N GLY A 304 12.80 -6.43 15.30
CA GLY A 304 13.25 -5.07 15.67
C GLY A 304 13.20 -4.80 17.19
N GLU A 305 12.30 -5.42 17.93
CA GLU A 305 12.20 -5.29 19.39
C GLU A 305 13.28 -6.08 20.13
N ASN A 306 13.67 -7.26 19.61
CA ASN A 306 14.68 -8.13 20.24
C ASN A 306 16.13 -7.62 20.08
N VAL A 307 16.38 -6.60 19.27
CA VAL A 307 17.72 -5.99 19.07
C VAL A 307 17.95 -4.80 20.03
N THR A 308 16.93 -4.35 20.73
CA THR A 308 16.97 -3.17 21.63
C THR A 308 16.85 -3.51 23.11
N SER A 309 16.88 -4.80 23.49
CA SER A 309 16.89 -5.27 24.89
C SER A 309 18.27 -5.73 25.36
#